data_dc6122cf891333b1790f9527a1842a95
#
_entry.id   dc6122cf891333b1790f9527a1842a95
#
_cell.length_a   1.000
_cell.length_b   1.000
_cell.length_c   1.000
_cell.angle_alpha   90.00
_cell.angle_beta   90.00
_cell.angle_gamma   90.00
#
_symmetry.space_group_name_H-M   'P 1'
#
loop_
_entity.id
_entity.type
_entity.pdbx_description
1 polymer ?
#
loop_
_entity_poly.entity_id
_entity_poly.type
_entity_poly.pdbx_seq_one_letter_code
_entity_poly.pdbx_strand_id
1 'polypeptide(L)'
;EIGPVVTNALKTIQPLEIINKGLVVGMEIVGVLYAQHVYYLPEIMMAAKVMEVGIAIAEKQIPGGRTSKGKVVMHVAEGDPHDIGKNIAAVMMRSSGYEVIDMGKDVAIPDVVACVEKEKPFLVTGTALMTTTMGAMKDGAKVLVDKGIKIPYMAAGGAVNRDFAESFELGIYSEKAPQTPLIAEKILAGYDYLKIREEWDDIVGGE
;
A
#
# COMPACT_ATOMS: atom_id res chain seq x y z
N GLU A 1 22.82 -8.48 -10.55
CA GLU A 1 22.66 -7.01 -10.67
C GLU A 1 21.55 -6.70 -11.67
N ILE A 2 20.53 -5.95 -11.28
CA ILE A 2 19.33 -5.69 -12.12
C ILE A 2 19.64 -4.70 -13.27
N GLY A 3 20.58 -3.78 -13.07
CA GLY A 3 20.87 -2.73 -14.04
C GLY A 3 21.21 -3.24 -15.44
N PRO A 4 22.19 -4.12 -15.61
CA PRO A 4 22.52 -4.72 -16.91
C PRO A 4 21.37 -5.51 -17.53
N VAL A 5 20.55 -6.20 -16.70
CA VAL A 5 19.38 -6.98 -17.17
C VAL A 5 18.35 -6.05 -17.79
N VAL A 6 17.93 -5.01 -17.06
CA VAL A 6 16.94 -4.02 -17.55
C VAL A 6 17.49 -3.27 -18.77
N THR A 7 18.75 -2.84 -18.74
CA THR A 7 19.38 -2.14 -19.88
C THR A 7 19.39 -3.01 -21.14
N ASN A 8 19.64 -4.31 -20.99
CA ASN A 8 19.62 -5.22 -22.13
C ASN A 8 18.18 -5.47 -22.63
N ALA A 9 17.21 -5.65 -21.72
CA ALA A 9 15.81 -5.84 -22.08
C ALA A 9 15.23 -4.62 -22.83
N LEU A 10 15.64 -3.40 -22.47
CA LEU A 10 15.22 -2.15 -23.13
C LEU A 10 15.60 -2.06 -24.61
N LYS A 11 16.49 -2.92 -25.11
CA LYS A 11 16.82 -2.97 -26.54
C LYS A 11 15.69 -3.54 -27.40
N THR A 12 14.81 -4.35 -26.81
CA THR A 12 13.78 -5.12 -27.54
C THR A 12 12.39 -5.06 -26.90
N ILE A 13 12.28 -4.64 -25.64
CA ILE A 13 11.02 -4.61 -24.88
C ILE A 13 10.74 -3.17 -24.45
N GLN A 14 9.44 -2.79 -24.50
CA GLN A 14 9.01 -1.45 -24.08
C GLN A 14 9.22 -1.24 -22.57
N PRO A 15 9.64 -0.04 -22.14
CA PRO A 15 9.93 0.23 -20.73
C PRO A 15 8.78 -0.11 -19.77
N LEU A 16 7.55 0.24 -20.10
CA LEU A 16 6.37 -0.08 -19.29
C LEU A 16 6.10 -1.59 -19.19
N GLU A 17 6.41 -2.34 -20.22
CA GLU A 17 6.26 -3.79 -20.20
C GLU A 17 7.31 -4.45 -19.29
N ILE A 18 8.56 -3.97 -19.31
CA ILE A 18 9.61 -4.42 -18.38
C ILE A 18 9.17 -4.16 -16.94
N ILE A 19 8.62 -2.97 -16.66
CA ILE A 19 8.16 -2.62 -15.32
C ILE A 19 7.00 -3.54 -14.92
N ASN A 20 5.93 -3.58 -15.70
CA ASN A 20 4.68 -4.22 -15.30
C ASN A 20 4.73 -5.75 -15.36
N LYS A 21 5.37 -6.34 -16.38
CA LYS A 21 5.43 -7.79 -16.58
C LYS A 21 6.71 -8.44 -16.06
N GLY A 22 7.70 -7.64 -15.69
CA GLY A 22 8.97 -8.13 -15.15
C GLY A 22 9.14 -7.75 -13.68
N LEU A 23 9.36 -6.46 -13.41
CA LEU A 23 9.73 -5.99 -12.07
C LEU A 23 8.57 -6.11 -11.07
N VAL A 24 7.35 -5.73 -11.46
CA VAL A 24 6.15 -5.83 -10.61
C VAL A 24 5.86 -7.30 -10.29
N VAL A 25 5.82 -8.16 -11.31
CA VAL A 25 5.59 -9.60 -11.11
C VAL A 25 6.66 -10.22 -10.21
N GLY A 26 7.93 -9.82 -10.36
CA GLY A 26 9.00 -10.24 -9.44
C GLY A 26 8.72 -9.87 -8.00
N MET A 27 8.19 -8.66 -7.74
CA MET A 27 7.84 -8.22 -6.39
C MET A 27 6.58 -8.90 -5.84
N GLU A 28 5.61 -9.24 -6.69
CA GLU A 28 4.45 -10.06 -6.31
C GLU A 28 4.90 -11.44 -5.82
N ILE A 29 5.83 -12.11 -6.54
CA ILE A 29 6.42 -13.38 -6.11
C ILE A 29 7.12 -13.23 -4.76
N VAL A 30 7.89 -12.16 -4.54
CA VAL A 30 8.52 -11.86 -3.24
C VAL A 30 7.45 -11.72 -2.15
N GLY A 31 6.32 -11.08 -2.45
CA GLY A 31 5.18 -10.96 -1.54
C GLY A 31 4.59 -12.31 -1.14
N VAL A 32 4.41 -13.21 -2.10
CA VAL A 32 3.94 -14.60 -1.84
C VAL A 32 4.93 -15.35 -0.96
N LEU A 33 6.23 -15.31 -1.27
CA LEU A 33 7.27 -15.97 -0.49
C LEU A 33 7.36 -15.43 0.95
N TYR A 34 7.12 -14.14 1.14
CA TYR A 34 7.01 -13.54 2.47
C TYR A 34 5.76 -14.03 3.22
N ALA A 35 4.61 -14.07 2.57
CA ALA A 35 3.38 -14.56 3.17
C ALA A 35 3.48 -16.03 3.61
N GLN A 36 4.27 -16.82 2.88
CA GLN A 36 4.57 -18.23 3.18
C GLN A 36 5.73 -18.43 4.17
N HIS A 37 6.30 -17.36 4.73
CA HIS A 37 7.46 -17.39 5.63
C HIS A 37 8.73 -18.01 5.03
N VAL A 38 8.86 -18.03 3.68
CA VAL A 38 10.09 -18.41 2.97
C VAL A 38 11.07 -17.24 2.92
N TYR A 39 10.54 -16.02 2.69
CA TYR A 39 11.29 -14.77 2.79
C TYR A 39 10.89 -14.00 4.04
N TYR A 40 11.83 -13.21 4.55
CA TYR A 40 11.67 -12.35 5.72
C TYR A 40 11.92 -10.89 5.34
N LEU A 41 11.89 -9.99 6.31
CA LEU A 41 12.04 -8.55 6.08
C LEU A 41 13.30 -8.16 5.27
N PRO A 42 14.50 -8.71 5.54
CA PRO A 42 15.69 -8.36 4.77
C PRO A 42 15.57 -8.67 3.27
N GLU A 43 14.99 -9.82 2.91
CA GLU A 43 14.81 -10.23 1.51
C GLU A 43 13.83 -9.29 0.78
N ILE A 44 12.73 -8.87 1.44
CA ILE A 44 11.79 -7.91 0.86
C ILE A 44 12.48 -6.56 0.62
N MET A 45 13.21 -6.06 1.61
CA MET A 45 13.91 -4.76 1.49
C MET A 45 14.95 -4.79 0.36
N MET A 46 15.67 -5.90 0.20
CA MET A 46 16.62 -6.09 -0.89
C MET A 46 15.91 -6.16 -2.25
N ALA A 47 14.83 -6.93 -2.35
CA ALA A 47 14.06 -7.05 -3.59
C ALA A 47 13.47 -5.70 -4.02
N ALA A 48 12.90 -4.95 -3.06
CA ALA A 48 12.38 -3.61 -3.30
C ALA A 48 13.48 -2.66 -3.81
N LYS A 49 14.67 -2.69 -3.19
CA LYS A 49 15.78 -1.87 -3.64
C LYS A 49 16.25 -2.22 -5.04
N VAL A 50 16.29 -3.49 -5.36
CA VAL A 50 16.61 -3.99 -6.71
C VAL A 50 15.55 -3.50 -7.71
N MET A 51 14.27 -3.61 -7.37
CA MET A 51 13.16 -3.14 -8.20
C MET A 51 13.22 -1.63 -8.44
N GLU A 52 13.44 -0.81 -7.40
CA GLU A 52 13.60 0.65 -7.54
C GLU A 52 14.69 1.03 -8.55
N VAL A 53 15.84 0.36 -8.49
CA VAL A 53 16.94 0.56 -9.47
C VAL A 53 16.49 0.19 -10.88
N GLY A 54 15.79 -0.94 -11.03
CA GLY A 54 15.26 -1.38 -12.32
C GLY A 54 14.26 -0.40 -12.91
N ILE A 55 13.30 0.07 -12.08
CA ILE A 55 12.31 1.08 -12.48
C ILE A 55 13.00 2.37 -12.91
N ALA A 56 13.93 2.89 -12.12
CA ALA A 56 14.62 4.15 -12.41
C ALA A 56 15.41 4.10 -13.75
N ILE A 57 15.89 2.92 -14.15
CA ILE A 57 16.52 2.73 -15.46
C ILE A 57 15.49 2.74 -16.59
N ALA A 58 14.39 2.02 -16.42
CA ALA A 58 13.34 1.91 -17.43
C ALA A 58 12.60 3.25 -17.63
N GLU A 59 12.30 3.96 -16.56
CA GLU A 59 11.57 5.24 -16.59
C GLU A 59 12.30 6.34 -17.37
N LYS A 60 13.62 6.33 -17.42
CA LYS A 60 14.40 7.27 -18.23
C LYS A 60 14.07 7.19 -19.73
N GLN A 61 13.48 6.09 -20.17
CA GLN A 61 13.10 5.88 -21.58
C GLN A 61 11.58 6.07 -21.82
N ILE A 62 10.82 6.48 -20.80
CA ILE A 62 9.39 6.79 -20.92
C ILE A 62 9.23 8.29 -21.18
N PRO A 63 8.76 8.71 -22.37
CA PRO A 63 8.47 10.13 -22.62
C PRO A 63 7.40 10.66 -21.64
N GLY A 64 7.71 11.69 -20.90
CA GLY A 64 6.80 12.27 -19.89
C GLY A 64 6.78 11.57 -18.53
N GLY A 65 7.59 10.51 -18.34
CA GLY A 65 7.67 9.76 -17.09
C GLY A 65 6.51 8.76 -16.89
N ARG A 66 6.56 8.01 -15.78
CA ARG A 66 5.50 7.07 -15.40
C ARG A 66 4.38 7.82 -14.66
N THR A 67 3.15 7.68 -15.15
CA THR A 67 1.98 8.18 -14.42
C THR A 67 1.66 7.26 -13.25
N SER A 68 1.50 7.82 -12.05
CA SER A 68 1.03 7.06 -10.89
C SER A 68 -0.39 6.54 -11.13
N LYS A 69 -0.69 5.34 -10.62
CA LYS A 69 -2.05 4.78 -10.60
C LYS A 69 -2.99 5.59 -9.69
N GLY A 70 -2.43 6.29 -8.69
CA GLY A 70 -3.17 7.10 -7.73
C GLY A 70 -2.36 7.34 -6.46
N LYS A 71 -2.82 8.29 -5.62
CA LYS A 71 -2.19 8.64 -4.36
C LYS A 71 -2.77 7.83 -3.20
N VAL A 72 -1.90 7.35 -2.30
CA VAL A 72 -2.27 6.67 -1.05
C VAL A 72 -1.56 7.37 0.10
N VAL A 73 -2.30 7.76 1.12
CA VAL A 73 -1.73 8.25 2.39
C VAL A 73 -1.54 7.05 3.31
N MET A 74 -0.34 6.91 3.87
CA MET A 74 0.00 5.82 4.79
C MET A 74 0.60 6.38 6.08
N HIS A 75 0.11 5.92 7.22
CA HIS A 75 0.57 6.36 8.52
C HIS A 75 0.52 5.24 9.56
N VAL A 76 1.24 5.41 10.66
CA VAL A 76 1.03 4.64 11.88
C VAL A 76 0.14 5.46 12.82
N ALA A 77 -0.79 4.80 13.48
CA ALA A 77 -1.76 5.41 14.38
C ALA A 77 -1.10 6.28 15.46
N GLU A 78 -1.78 7.33 15.87
CA GLU A 78 -1.35 8.23 16.95
C GLU A 78 -1.03 7.41 18.22
N GLY A 79 0.13 7.67 18.82
CA GLY A 79 0.63 6.96 19.99
C GLY A 79 1.36 5.63 19.69
N ASP A 80 1.41 5.17 18.43
CA ASP A 80 2.06 3.90 18.08
C ASP A 80 3.43 4.12 17.41
N PRO A 81 4.53 3.62 17.98
CA PRO A 81 5.87 3.79 17.42
C PRO A 81 6.27 2.73 16.38
N HIS A 82 5.41 1.74 16.10
CA HIS A 82 5.77 0.55 15.32
C HIS A 82 5.46 0.73 13.84
N ASP A 83 6.46 0.98 13.01
CA ASP A 83 6.31 1.30 11.60
C ASP A 83 6.77 0.22 10.60
N ILE A 84 7.35 -0.88 11.05
CA ILE A 84 7.92 -1.92 10.17
C ILE A 84 6.87 -2.45 9.18
N GLY A 85 5.68 -2.83 9.68
CA GLY A 85 4.59 -3.35 8.83
C GLY A 85 4.12 -2.34 7.79
N LYS A 86 3.95 -1.07 8.20
CA LYS A 86 3.62 0.03 7.29
C LYS A 86 4.69 0.22 6.21
N ASN A 87 5.98 0.17 6.60
CA ASN A 87 7.07 0.37 5.64
C ASN A 87 7.11 -0.75 4.59
N ILE A 88 6.83 -2.01 4.97
CA ILE A 88 6.70 -3.12 4.00
C ILE A 88 5.53 -2.86 3.05
N ALA A 89 4.36 -2.51 3.57
CA ALA A 89 3.19 -2.20 2.75
C ALA A 89 3.44 -1.01 1.82
N ALA A 90 4.14 0.04 2.28
CA ALA A 90 4.52 1.20 1.47
C ALA A 90 5.44 0.82 0.31
N VAL A 91 6.40 -0.08 0.54
CA VAL A 91 7.26 -0.63 -0.51
C VAL A 91 6.42 -1.36 -1.56
N MET A 92 5.49 -2.22 -1.13
CA MET A 92 4.63 -2.97 -2.05
C MET A 92 3.70 -2.06 -2.85
N MET A 93 3.15 -1.03 -2.23
CA MET A 93 2.32 -0.04 -2.92
C MET A 93 3.11 0.74 -3.96
N ARG A 94 4.33 1.23 -3.63
CA ARG A 94 5.21 1.90 -4.60
C ARG A 94 5.57 0.99 -5.76
N SER A 95 5.90 -0.27 -5.47
CA SER A 95 6.23 -1.29 -6.46
C SER A 95 5.06 -1.56 -7.42
N SER A 96 3.84 -1.53 -6.91
CA SER A 96 2.61 -1.68 -7.71
C SER A 96 2.20 -0.42 -8.48
N GLY A 97 2.98 0.68 -8.38
CA GLY A 97 2.80 1.90 -9.17
C GLY A 97 1.96 2.98 -8.53
N TYR A 98 1.74 2.93 -7.23
CA TYR A 98 1.06 3.98 -6.49
C TYR A 98 2.04 5.05 -5.99
N GLU A 99 1.58 6.28 -5.91
CA GLU A 99 2.26 7.36 -5.20
C GLU A 99 1.94 7.25 -3.71
N VAL A 100 2.94 6.93 -2.89
CA VAL A 100 2.78 6.75 -1.45
C VAL A 100 3.24 8.00 -0.72
N ILE A 101 2.30 8.65 -0.04
CA ILE A 101 2.54 9.74 0.90
C ILE A 101 2.69 9.10 2.27
N ASP A 102 3.94 8.88 2.65
CA ASP A 102 4.30 8.24 3.92
C ASP A 102 4.45 9.30 5.02
N MET A 103 3.52 9.32 5.96
CA MET A 103 3.50 10.26 7.07
C MET A 103 4.36 9.81 8.27
N GLY A 104 4.91 8.59 8.22
CA GLY A 104 5.71 8.06 9.32
C GLY A 104 4.88 7.39 10.40
N LYS A 105 5.31 7.53 11.65
CA LYS A 105 4.73 6.88 12.83
C LYS A 105 4.27 7.89 13.86
N ASP A 106 3.38 7.45 14.76
CA ASP A 106 2.82 8.31 15.81
C ASP A 106 2.23 9.58 15.22
N VAL A 107 1.35 9.42 14.22
CA VAL A 107 0.81 10.55 13.46
C VAL A 107 -0.50 10.99 14.07
N ALA A 108 -0.56 12.25 14.50
CA ALA A 108 -1.75 12.84 15.09
C ALA A 108 -2.92 12.87 14.09
N ILE A 109 -4.13 12.56 14.56
CA ILE A 109 -5.35 12.53 13.72
C ILE A 109 -5.54 13.82 12.91
N PRO A 110 -5.38 15.04 13.48
CA PRO A 110 -5.51 16.27 12.71
C PRO A 110 -4.55 16.35 11.52
N ASP A 111 -3.31 15.82 11.67
CA ASP A 111 -2.30 15.84 10.60
C ASP A 111 -2.67 14.86 9.48
N VAL A 112 -3.20 13.67 9.83
CA VAL A 112 -3.73 12.73 8.83
C VAL A 112 -4.85 13.37 8.03
N VAL A 113 -5.81 14.02 8.71
CA VAL A 113 -6.95 14.68 8.06
C VAL A 113 -6.47 15.82 7.15
N ALA A 114 -5.56 16.68 7.62
CA ALA A 114 -4.99 17.77 6.82
C ALA A 114 -4.25 17.26 5.58
N CYS A 115 -3.50 16.15 5.73
CA CYS A 115 -2.82 15.50 4.61
C CYS A 115 -3.83 14.98 3.58
N VAL A 116 -4.91 14.33 4.02
CA VAL A 116 -5.96 13.82 3.14
C VAL A 116 -6.67 14.95 2.39
N GLU A 117 -7.00 16.06 3.07
CA GLU A 117 -7.62 17.24 2.45
C GLU A 117 -6.72 17.85 1.37
N LYS A 118 -5.42 17.93 1.63
CA LYS A 118 -4.43 18.50 0.72
C LYS A 118 -4.15 17.60 -0.48
N GLU A 119 -3.84 16.34 -0.22
CA GLU A 119 -3.31 15.43 -1.23
C GLU A 119 -4.39 14.70 -2.02
N LYS A 120 -5.63 14.65 -1.49
CA LYS A 120 -6.80 14.00 -2.10
C LYS A 120 -6.50 12.57 -2.55
N PRO A 121 -6.02 11.69 -1.65
CA PRO A 121 -5.74 10.30 -1.99
C PRO A 121 -7.04 9.56 -2.28
N PHE A 122 -6.95 8.42 -2.96
CA PHE A 122 -8.10 7.52 -3.14
C PHE A 122 -8.21 6.49 -2.01
N LEU A 123 -7.17 6.36 -1.17
CA LEU A 123 -7.07 5.41 -0.07
C LEU A 123 -6.22 6.01 1.06
N VAL A 124 -6.67 5.84 2.29
CA VAL A 124 -5.85 6.04 3.50
C VAL A 124 -5.54 4.67 4.11
N THR A 125 -4.30 4.47 4.55
CA THR A 125 -3.90 3.26 5.27
C THR A 125 -3.31 3.63 6.62
N GLY A 126 -3.93 3.15 7.70
CA GLY A 126 -3.44 3.27 9.07
C GLY A 126 -2.99 1.91 9.61
N THR A 127 -1.90 1.89 10.38
CA THR A 127 -1.43 0.67 11.03
C THR A 127 -1.29 0.87 12.54
N ALA A 128 -1.55 -0.20 13.30
CA ALA A 128 -1.31 -0.24 14.75
C ALA A 128 -0.81 -1.63 15.18
N LEU A 129 0.18 -1.66 16.06
CA LEU A 129 0.66 -2.88 16.71
C LEU A 129 0.14 -3.01 18.15
N MET A 130 -0.37 -1.93 18.74
CA MET A 130 -0.88 -1.88 20.10
C MET A 130 -2.39 -1.72 20.11
N THR A 131 -3.09 -2.49 20.95
CA THR A 131 -4.56 -2.38 21.12
C THR A 131 -5.00 -1.03 21.68
N THR A 132 -4.11 -0.35 22.40
CA THR A 132 -4.35 0.97 22.98
C THR A 132 -4.35 2.09 21.95
N THR A 133 -3.72 1.89 20.78
CA THR A 133 -3.55 2.91 19.74
C THR A 133 -4.44 2.70 18.52
N MET A 134 -4.94 1.47 18.29
CA MET A 134 -5.75 1.18 17.10
C MET A 134 -7.02 2.04 16.99
N GLY A 135 -7.57 2.49 18.12
CA GLY A 135 -8.75 3.35 18.17
C GLY A 135 -8.59 4.66 17.40
N ALA A 136 -7.38 5.21 17.34
CA ALA A 136 -7.08 6.44 16.60
C ALA A 136 -7.43 6.35 15.10
N MET A 137 -7.35 5.16 14.49
CA MET A 137 -7.76 4.96 13.09
C MET A 137 -9.27 5.16 12.91
N LYS A 138 -10.08 4.62 13.83
CA LYS A 138 -11.53 4.80 13.83
C LYS A 138 -11.91 6.27 14.05
N ASP A 139 -11.23 6.94 14.96
CA ASP A 139 -11.47 8.36 15.25
C ASP A 139 -11.07 9.22 14.04
N GLY A 140 -9.95 8.93 13.38
CA GLY A 140 -9.53 9.59 12.15
C GLY A 140 -10.53 9.40 11.00
N ALA A 141 -11.01 8.16 10.79
CA ALA A 141 -12.04 7.87 9.80
C ALA A 141 -13.33 8.64 10.08
N LYS A 142 -13.74 8.72 11.36
CA LYS A 142 -14.92 9.50 11.76
C LYS A 142 -14.76 10.97 11.41
N VAL A 143 -13.62 11.59 11.68
CA VAL A 143 -13.38 13.00 11.33
C VAL A 143 -13.46 13.21 9.83
N LEU A 144 -12.95 12.29 8.99
CA LEU A 144 -13.08 12.36 7.54
C LEU A 144 -14.55 12.31 7.10
N VAL A 145 -15.34 11.38 7.67
CA VAL A 145 -16.79 11.28 7.40
C VAL A 145 -17.53 12.56 7.78
N ASP A 146 -17.26 13.10 8.97
CA ASP A 146 -17.88 14.34 9.47
C ASP A 146 -17.57 15.54 8.56
N LYS A 147 -16.43 15.51 7.85
CA LYS A 147 -16.04 16.48 6.81
C LYS A 147 -16.60 16.17 5.42
N GLY A 148 -17.36 15.10 5.25
CA GLY A 148 -17.90 14.67 3.97
C GLY A 148 -16.89 13.98 3.04
N ILE A 149 -15.72 13.60 3.55
CA ILE A 149 -14.67 12.89 2.81
C ILE A 149 -14.90 11.39 2.92
N LYS A 150 -15.38 10.78 1.83
CA LYS A 150 -15.77 9.36 1.77
C LYS A 150 -14.78 8.53 0.96
N ILE A 151 -13.58 8.36 1.47
CA ILE A 151 -12.56 7.48 0.89
C ILE A 151 -12.33 6.28 1.80
N PRO A 152 -12.06 5.07 1.26
CA PRO A 152 -11.75 3.91 2.07
C PRO A 152 -10.57 4.15 3.01
N TYR A 153 -10.70 3.65 4.25
CA TYR A 153 -9.67 3.71 5.27
C TYR A 153 -9.24 2.28 5.63
N MET A 154 -8.09 1.88 5.13
CA MET A 154 -7.54 0.55 5.37
C MET A 154 -6.87 0.50 6.74
N ALA A 155 -7.38 -0.33 7.63
CA ALA A 155 -6.80 -0.59 8.93
C ALA A 155 -6.04 -1.91 8.91
N ALA A 156 -4.79 -1.88 9.38
CA ALA A 156 -3.86 -3.01 9.38
C ALA A 156 -2.95 -3.01 10.63
N GLY A 157 -2.16 -4.06 10.78
CA GLY A 157 -1.20 -4.21 11.87
C GLY A 157 -1.60 -5.24 12.91
N GLY A 158 -0.65 -5.69 13.71
CA GLY A 158 -0.82 -6.86 14.60
C GLY A 158 -1.88 -6.72 15.69
N ALA A 159 -2.32 -5.51 16.02
CA ALA A 159 -3.44 -5.29 16.94
C ALA A 159 -4.81 -5.25 16.22
N VAL A 160 -4.83 -5.14 14.89
CA VAL A 160 -6.03 -4.95 14.10
C VAL A 160 -6.55 -6.28 13.60
N ASN A 161 -7.84 -6.50 13.74
CA ASN A 161 -8.55 -7.62 13.12
C ASN A 161 -9.68 -7.07 12.22
N ARG A 162 -10.30 -7.98 11.47
CA ARG A 162 -11.38 -7.66 10.53
C ARG A 162 -12.57 -7.01 11.24
N ASP A 163 -12.98 -7.54 12.38
CA ASP A 163 -14.12 -7.01 13.16
C ASP A 163 -13.89 -5.56 13.57
N PHE A 164 -12.67 -5.22 14.01
CA PHE A 164 -12.32 -3.84 14.34
C PHE A 164 -12.36 -2.96 13.09
N ALA A 165 -11.69 -3.36 12.00
CA ALA A 165 -11.62 -2.56 10.78
C ALA A 165 -13.02 -2.31 10.18
N GLU A 166 -13.91 -3.29 10.26
CA GLU A 166 -15.28 -3.18 9.75
C GLU A 166 -16.25 -2.49 10.73
N SER A 167 -15.83 -2.21 11.98
CA SER A 167 -16.67 -1.57 13.00
C SER A 167 -16.92 -0.06 12.79
N PHE A 168 -16.27 0.56 11.80
CA PHE A 168 -16.42 1.98 11.52
C PHE A 168 -16.64 2.25 10.03
N GLU A 169 -17.32 3.36 9.73
CA GLU A 169 -17.58 3.77 8.36
C GLU A 169 -16.27 3.99 7.60
N LEU A 170 -16.21 3.62 6.33
CA LEU A 170 -15.02 3.63 5.45
C LEU A 170 -13.96 2.56 5.77
N GLY A 171 -14.01 1.91 6.92
CA GLY A 171 -12.99 0.96 7.36
C GLY A 171 -12.96 -0.31 6.48
N ILE A 172 -11.78 -0.72 6.07
CA ILE A 172 -11.50 -1.99 5.38
C ILE A 172 -10.29 -2.63 6.02
N TYR A 173 -10.18 -3.96 5.92
CA TYR A 173 -9.13 -4.71 6.59
C TYR A 173 -8.01 -5.11 5.62
N SER A 174 -6.77 -5.09 6.11
CA SER A 174 -5.64 -5.77 5.48
C SER A 174 -4.85 -6.52 6.55
N GLU A 175 -4.79 -7.84 6.43
CA GLU A 175 -4.06 -8.71 7.37
C GLU A 175 -2.55 -8.65 7.13
N LYS A 176 -2.14 -8.67 5.86
CA LYS A 176 -0.75 -8.77 5.44
C LYS A 176 -0.39 -7.69 4.42
N ALA A 177 0.84 -7.20 4.48
CA ALA A 177 1.33 -6.17 3.57
C ALA A 177 1.12 -6.47 2.06
N PRO A 178 1.29 -7.72 1.56
CA PRO A 178 1.01 -8.05 0.16
C PRO A 178 -0.44 -7.86 -0.29
N GLN A 179 -1.39 -7.87 0.63
CA GLN A 179 -2.82 -7.68 0.32
C GLN A 179 -3.15 -6.21 0.01
N THR A 180 -2.36 -5.26 0.53
CA THR A 180 -2.60 -3.83 0.38
C THR A 180 -2.75 -3.39 -1.09
N PRO A 181 -1.84 -3.74 -2.02
CA PRO A 181 -2.01 -3.38 -3.43
C PRO A 181 -3.17 -4.09 -4.12
N LEU A 182 -3.52 -5.33 -3.72
CA LEU A 182 -4.67 -6.06 -4.27
C LEU A 182 -5.99 -5.34 -3.96
N ILE A 183 -6.16 -4.94 -2.70
CA ILE A 183 -7.32 -4.18 -2.25
C ILE A 183 -7.36 -2.80 -2.93
N ALA A 184 -6.23 -2.10 -3.00
CA ALA A 184 -6.12 -0.80 -3.66
C ALA A 184 -6.54 -0.84 -5.13
N GLU A 185 -6.22 -1.93 -5.85
CA GLU A 185 -6.61 -2.13 -7.24
C GLU A 185 -8.13 -2.27 -7.40
N LYS A 186 -8.80 -2.96 -6.49
CA LYS A 186 -10.27 -3.07 -6.46
C LYS A 186 -10.95 -1.73 -6.20
N ILE A 187 -10.40 -0.91 -5.30
CA ILE A 187 -10.89 0.45 -5.03
C ILE A 187 -10.81 1.30 -6.32
N LEU A 188 -9.68 1.26 -7.04
CA LEU A 188 -9.55 1.97 -8.32
C LEU A 188 -10.48 1.41 -9.41
N ALA A 189 -10.85 0.14 -9.33
CA ALA A 189 -11.85 -0.46 -10.21
C ALA A 189 -13.32 -0.05 -9.87
N GLY A 190 -13.49 0.80 -8.84
CA GLY A 190 -14.79 1.35 -8.45
C GLY A 190 -15.47 0.63 -7.30
N TYR A 191 -14.78 -0.25 -6.58
CA TYR A 191 -15.32 -0.87 -5.36
C TYR A 191 -15.31 0.15 -4.22
N ASP A 192 -16.45 0.30 -3.57
CA ASP A 192 -16.53 1.01 -2.29
C ASP A 192 -16.09 0.11 -1.12
N TYR A 193 -16.02 0.67 0.07
CA TYR A 193 -15.60 -0.08 1.25
C TYR A 193 -16.53 -1.23 1.62
N LEU A 194 -17.83 -1.15 1.31
CA LEU A 194 -18.80 -2.22 1.58
C LEU A 194 -18.56 -3.42 0.68
N LYS A 195 -18.34 -3.16 -0.60
CA LYS A 195 -18.05 -4.22 -1.57
C LYS A 195 -16.69 -4.87 -1.31
N ILE A 196 -15.69 -4.11 -0.87
CA ILE A 196 -14.41 -4.66 -0.44
C ILE A 196 -14.59 -5.62 0.75
N ARG A 197 -15.44 -5.28 1.72
CA ARG A 197 -15.74 -6.15 2.88
C ARG A 197 -16.44 -7.43 2.47
N GLU A 198 -17.44 -7.32 1.59
CA GLU A 198 -18.22 -8.47 1.10
C GLU A 198 -17.33 -9.46 0.33
N GLU A 199 -16.46 -8.97 -0.55
CA GLU A 199 -15.61 -9.80 -1.40
C GLU A 199 -14.16 -9.95 -0.85
N TRP A 200 -13.94 -9.65 0.43
CA TRP A 200 -12.59 -9.59 1.00
C TRP A 200 -11.81 -10.88 0.80
N ASP A 201 -12.42 -12.03 1.09
CA ASP A 201 -11.79 -13.34 0.97
C ASP A 201 -11.42 -13.67 -0.49
N ASP A 202 -12.25 -13.27 -1.45
CA ASP A 202 -11.97 -13.43 -2.88
C ASP A 202 -10.85 -12.50 -3.38
N ILE A 203 -10.76 -11.30 -2.80
CA ILE A 203 -9.73 -10.30 -3.17
C ILE A 203 -8.35 -10.72 -2.67
N VAL A 204 -8.26 -11.24 -1.45
CA VAL A 204 -6.99 -11.52 -0.79
C VAL A 204 -6.63 -13.01 -0.74
N GLY A 205 -7.58 -13.90 -1.00
CA GLY A 205 -7.45 -15.34 -0.96
C GLY A 205 -6.99 -15.97 -2.28
N GLY A 206 -6.66 -15.18 -3.31
CA GLY A 206 -6.05 -15.70 -4.53
C GLY A 206 -4.71 -16.37 -4.21
N GLU A 207 -4.67 -17.71 -4.34
CA GLU A 207 -3.51 -18.58 -4.17
C GLU A 207 -2.37 -18.21 -5.15
#